data_a52cf6ae72716b17d4ba1b64930ac66e
#
_entry.id   a52cf6ae72716b17d4ba1b64930ac66e
#
_cell.length_a   1.000
_cell.length_b   1.000
_cell.length_c   1.000
_cell.angle_alpha   90.00
_cell.angle_beta   90.00
_cell.angle_gamma   90.00
#
_symmetry.space_group_name_H-M   'P 1'
#
loop_
_entity.id
_entity.type
_entity.pdbx_description
1 polymer ?
#
loop_
_entity_poly.entity_id
_entity_poly.type
_entity_poly.pdbx_seq_one_letter_code
_entity_poly.pdbx_strand_id
1 'polypeptide(L)'
;MDLESYRLTAKNIKELSIKIKEIGNKLDFLDLGGGLGIPYENDKTPSPQDLISIIEAELMDAEERIVLEPGRSISGNAGVLLTKVEYIKDNFLIADAAMNDLLRPALYKAKHDVWSLTESKANDQVWTIVGPVCESADVIAKDHPINADVGDILAIKTAGAYGFVMSSNYNSRVRPAEILVDGQTFNVVRSRESFDDLIKNEINPVSYTHLTLPTNIG
;
A
#
# COMPACT_ATOMS: atom_id res chain seq x y z
N MET A 1 -15.26 -2.47 -5.42
CA MET A 1 -16.49 -2.59 -4.62
C MET A 1 -17.55 -1.82 -5.39
N ASP A 2 -18.71 -2.39 -5.61
CA ASP A 2 -19.78 -1.72 -6.34
C ASP A 2 -20.69 -0.94 -5.39
N LEU A 3 -21.47 -0.04 -5.94
CA LEU A 3 -22.39 0.80 -5.15
C LEU A 3 -23.55 -0.01 -4.53
N GLU A 4 -23.87 -1.18 -5.07
CA GLU A 4 -24.94 -2.02 -4.54
C GLU A 4 -24.58 -2.63 -3.18
N SER A 5 -23.30 -2.95 -2.97
CA SER A 5 -22.80 -3.39 -1.66
C SER A 5 -23.02 -2.33 -0.58
N TYR A 6 -22.84 -1.05 -0.91
CA TYR A 6 -23.10 0.06 0.03
C TYR A 6 -24.59 0.23 0.29
N ARG A 7 -25.41 0.12 -0.73
CA ARG A 7 -26.87 0.16 -0.59
C ARG A 7 -27.38 -0.93 0.35
N LEU A 8 -26.91 -2.15 0.16
CA LEU A 8 -27.28 -3.28 1.02
C LEU A 8 -26.80 -3.07 2.46
N THR A 9 -25.59 -2.54 2.64
CA THR A 9 -25.07 -2.21 3.97
C THR A 9 -25.93 -1.15 4.67
N ALA A 10 -26.28 -0.07 3.98
CA ALA A 10 -27.15 0.97 4.53
C ALA A 10 -28.52 0.43 4.96
N LYS A 11 -29.14 -0.41 4.11
CA LYS A 11 -30.41 -1.08 4.44
C LYS A 11 -30.31 -1.95 5.68
N ASN A 12 -29.28 -2.81 5.74
CA ASN A 12 -29.10 -3.73 6.88
C ASN A 12 -28.86 -2.96 8.18
N ILE A 13 -28.07 -1.90 8.14
CA ILE A 13 -27.82 -1.05 9.31
C ILE A 13 -29.09 -0.33 9.75
N LYS A 14 -29.89 0.18 8.81
CA LYS A 14 -31.20 0.77 9.10
C LYS A 14 -32.13 -0.22 9.80
N GLU A 15 -32.29 -1.41 9.25
CA GLU A 15 -33.12 -2.45 9.84
C GLU A 15 -32.64 -2.86 11.24
N LEU A 16 -31.32 -2.96 11.42
CA LEU A 16 -30.73 -3.27 12.71
C LEU A 16 -30.95 -2.12 13.72
N SER A 17 -30.82 -0.88 13.29
CA SER A 17 -31.04 0.30 14.18
C SER A 17 -32.48 0.35 14.69
N ILE A 18 -33.46 0.06 13.84
CA ILE A 18 -34.87 -0.04 14.22
C ILE A 18 -35.08 -1.09 15.31
N LYS A 19 -34.56 -2.30 15.11
CA LYS A 19 -34.68 -3.40 16.10
C LYS A 19 -34.02 -3.06 17.43
N ILE A 20 -32.87 -2.36 17.40
CA ILE A 20 -32.17 -1.93 18.61
C ILE A 20 -33.00 -0.88 19.39
N LYS A 21 -33.66 0.04 18.67
CA LYS A 21 -34.54 1.04 19.29
C LYS A 21 -35.82 0.39 19.87
N GLU A 22 -36.40 -0.58 19.21
CA GLU A 22 -37.59 -1.34 19.67
C GLU A 22 -37.37 -2.03 21.03
N ILE A 23 -36.14 -2.45 21.32
CA ILE A 23 -35.80 -3.03 22.63
C ILE A 23 -35.33 -2.00 23.67
N GLY A 24 -35.53 -0.68 23.38
CA GLY A 24 -35.33 0.39 24.33
C GLY A 24 -33.91 1.00 24.34
N ASN A 25 -33.03 0.62 23.43
CA ASN A 25 -31.71 1.21 23.32
C ASN A 25 -31.74 2.50 22.47
N LYS A 26 -30.81 3.39 22.76
CA LYS A 26 -30.58 4.60 21.96
C LYS A 26 -29.28 4.43 21.16
N LEU A 27 -29.27 4.98 19.96
CA LEU A 27 -28.10 5.06 19.11
C LEU A 27 -27.79 6.52 18.82
N ASP A 28 -26.53 6.90 18.95
CA ASP A 28 -26.05 8.27 18.66
C ASP A 28 -25.60 8.41 17.20
N PHE A 29 -25.16 7.33 16.60
CA PHE A 29 -24.70 7.30 15.22
C PHE A 29 -24.86 5.92 14.58
N LEU A 30 -24.86 5.91 13.25
CA LEU A 30 -24.79 4.72 12.41
C LEU A 30 -23.47 4.80 11.62
N ASP A 31 -22.59 3.85 11.82
CA ASP A 31 -21.33 3.77 11.10
C ASP A 31 -21.45 2.74 9.96
N LEU A 32 -21.23 3.21 8.73
CA LEU A 32 -21.26 2.38 7.53
C LEU A 32 -19.86 1.89 7.13
N GLY A 33 -18.84 2.22 7.92
CA GLY A 33 -17.46 1.86 7.63
C GLY A 33 -16.86 2.64 6.46
N GLY A 34 -15.87 2.05 5.84
CA GLY A 34 -15.14 2.64 4.72
C GLY A 34 -15.24 1.79 3.45
N GLY A 35 -14.13 1.68 2.73
CA GLY A 35 -13.99 0.77 1.60
C GLY A 35 -14.24 1.40 0.23
N LEU A 36 -14.51 2.71 0.14
CA LEU A 36 -14.59 3.38 -1.15
C LEU A 36 -13.30 3.15 -1.94
N GLY A 37 -13.47 2.64 -3.18
CA GLY A 37 -12.37 2.33 -4.07
C GLY A 37 -11.72 3.59 -4.62
N ILE A 38 -10.50 3.42 -5.13
CA ILE A 38 -9.78 4.43 -5.91
C ILE A 38 -9.35 3.81 -7.22
N PRO A 39 -9.22 4.58 -8.29
CA PRO A 39 -8.72 4.05 -9.55
C PRO A 39 -7.24 3.64 -9.39
N TYR A 40 -6.95 2.42 -9.88
CA TYR A 40 -5.62 1.96 -10.20
C TYR A 40 -5.51 1.88 -11.70
N GLU A 41 -4.66 2.32 -12.43
CA GLU A 41 -4.67 2.40 -13.91
C GLU A 41 -5.95 3.10 -14.45
N ASN A 42 -6.72 2.43 -15.29
CA ASN A 42 -7.91 2.95 -15.95
C ASN A 42 -9.23 2.48 -15.34
N ASP A 43 -9.21 2.01 -14.11
CA ASP A 43 -10.41 1.51 -13.43
C ASP A 43 -11.42 2.64 -13.20
N LYS A 44 -12.68 2.35 -13.51
CA LYS A 44 -13.78 3.22 -13.10
C LYS A 44 -14.21 2.85 -11.67
N THR A 45 -14.02 3.77 -10.76
CA THR A 45 -14.47 3.61 -9.38
C THR A 45 -15.58 4.61 -9.08
N PRO A 46 -16.55 4.26 -8.22
CA PRO A 46 -17.55 5.21 -7.76
C PRO A 46 -16.91 6.43 -7.11
N SER A 47 -17.49 7.59 -7.36
CA SER A 47 -17.07 8.82 -6.70
C SER A 47 -17.59 8.89 -5.25
N PRO A 48 -16.99 9.70 -4.39
CA PRO A 48 -17.56 9.99 -3.08
C PRO A 48 -19.01 10.51 -3.15
N GLN A 49 -19.34 11.28 -4.19
CA GLN A 49 -20.68 11.81 -4.40
C GLN A 49 -21.69 10.70 -4.69
N ASP A 50 -21.32 9.69 -5.48
CA ASP A 50 -22.19 8.54 -5.77
C ASP A 50 -22.50 7.77 -4.48
N LEU A 51 -21.48 7.59 -3.61
CA LEU A 51 -21.67 6.96 -2.30
C LEU A 51 -22.62 7.77 -1.41
N ILE A 52 -22.41 9.06 -1.29
CA ILE A 52 -23.27 9.95 -0.49
C ILE A 52 -24.72 9.89 -0.99
N SER A 53 -24.95 9.94 -2.30
CA SER A 53 -26.30 9.85 -2.88
C SER A 53 -27.03 8.56 -2.52
N ILE A 54 -26.32 7.44 -2.42
CA ILE A 54 -26.91 6.18 -1.97
C ILE A 54 -27.25 6.21 -0.48
N ILE A 55 -26.34 6.73 0.33
CA ILE A 55 -26.54 6.83 1.77
C ILE A 55 -27.73 7.73 2.08
N GLU A 56 -27.82 8.91 1.44
CA GLU A 56 -28.96 9.80 1.56
C GLU A 56 -30.27 9.14 1.17
N ALA A 57 -30.29 8.38 0.05
CA ALA A 57 -31.49 7.71 -0.41
C ALA A 57 -31.99 6.62 0.57
N GLU A 58 -31.10 5.90 1.21
CA GLU A 58 -31.45 4.78 2.10
C GLU A 58 -31.66 5.22 3.57
N LEU A 59 -31.00 6.29 4.01
CA LEU A 59 -30.97 6.72 5.41
C LEU A 59 -31.51 8.14 5.65
N MET A 60 -32.23 8.72 4.67
CA MET A 60 -32.73 10.10 4.78
C MET A 60 -33.69 10.32 5.98
N ASP A 61 -34.29 9.27 6.50
CA ASP A 61 -35.19 9.28 7.64
C ASP A 61 -34.52 8.83 8.95
N ALA A 62 -33.20 8.56 8.94
CA ALA A 62 -32.45 8.27 10.14
C ALA A 62 -32.26 9.52 10.99
N GLU A 63 -32.54 9.41 12.29
CA GLU A 63 -32.32 10.47 13.27
C GLU A 63 -30.87 10.50 13.74
N GLU A 64 -30.15 9.42 13.57
CA GLU A 64 -28.77 9.23 13.98
C GLU A 64 -27.82 9.95 13.05
N ARG A 65 -26.70 10.36 13.59
CA ARG A 65 -25.57 10.88 12.80
C ARG A 65 -24.96 9.73 11.98
N ILE A 66 -24.80 9.93 10.67
CA ILE A 66 -24.11 8.97 9.82
C ILE A 66 -22.60 9.19 9.93
N VAL A 67 -21.87 8.10 10.11
CA VAL A 67 -20.40 8.06 10.17
C VAL A 67 -19.87 7.20 9.02
N LEU A 68 -18.79 7.65 8.43
CA LEU A 68 -18.03 6.92 7.40
C LEU A 68 -16.55 6.88 7.80
N GLU A 69 -15.87 5.82 7.44
CA GLU A 69 -14.45 5.59 7.72
C GLU A 69 -13.60 5.53 6.43
N PRO A 70 -13.54 6.59 5.62
CA PRO A 70 -12.79 6.59 4.37
C PRO A 70 -11.28 6.55 4.67
N GLY A 71 -10.61 5.50 4.28
CA GLY A 71 -9.14 5.34 4.41
C GLY A 71 -8.45 5.51 3.06
N ARG A 72 -8.52 4.47 2.24
CA ARG A 72 -7.82 4.42 0.95
C ARG A 72 -8.23 5.55 0.00
N SER A 73 -9.50 5.91 -0.03
CA SER A 73 -10.01 6.99 -0.89
C SER A 73 -9.43 8.37 -0.54
N ILE A 74 -8.96 8.57 0.69
CA ILE A 74 -8.28 9.80 1.11
C ILE A 74 -6.78 9.74 0.82
N SER A 75 -6.11 8.68 1.28
CA SER A 75 -4.64 8.66 1.31
C SER A 75 -3.99 7.92 0.14
N GLY A 76 -4.72 7.04 -0.55
CA GLY A 76 -4.13 6.19 -1.59
C GLY A 76 -3.41 6.97 -2.69
N ASN A 77 -4.10 7.92 -3.30
CA ASN A 77 -3.55 8.73 -4.38
C ASN A 77 -2.63 9.86 -3.89
N ALA A 78 -2.54 10.08 -2.58
CA ALA A 78 -1.68 11.11 -2.01
C ALA A 78 -0.21 10.69 -1.91
N GLY A 79 0.13 9.42 -2.21
CA GLY A 79 1.49 8.93 -2.11
C GLY A 79 1.95 8.14 -3.32
N VAL A 80 3.24 8.26 -3.60
CA VAL A 80 3.96 7.49 -4.60
C VAL A 80 5.18 6.83 -3.95
N LEU A 81 5.55 5.64 -4.43
CA LEU A 81 6.82 5.03 -4.10
C LEU A 81 7.80 5.31 -5.24
N LEU A 82 8.89 5.99 -4.93
CA LEU A 82 9.98 6.19 -5.87
C LEU A 82 10.94 5.01 -5.81
N THR A 83 11.35 4.52 -6.97
CA THR A 83 12.30 3.42 -7.10
C THR A 83 13.24 3.66 -8.28
N LYS A 84 14.44 3.16 -8.17
CA LYS A 84 15.46 3.25 -9.22
C LYS A 84 15.58 1.93 -9.97
N VAL A 85 15.75 2.00 -11.28
CA VAL A 85 16.10 0.85 -12.11
C VAL A 85 17.58 0.52 -11.90
N GLU A 86 17.86 -0.65 -11.32
CA GLU A 86 19.23 -1.09 -11.08
C GLU A 86 19.78 -1.94 -12.23
N TYR A 87 18.96 -2.80 -12.83
CA TYR A 87 19.36 -3.68 -13.93
C TYR A 87 18.23 -3.92 -14.92
N ILE A 88 18.60 -4.26 -16.15
CA ILE A 88 17.70 -4.79 -17.17
C ILE A 88 18.22 -6.16 -17.59
N LYS A 89 17.35 -7.17 -17.61
CA LYS A 89 17.66 -8.50 -18.07
C LYS A 89 16.47 -9.11 -18.81
N ASP A 90 16.67 -9.44 -20.08
CA ASP A 90 15.62 -9.96 -20.96
C ASP A 90 14.41 -9.00 -20.99
N ASN A 91 13.25 -9.43 -20.48
CA ASN A 91 12.05 -8.63 -20.34
C ASN A 91 11.82 -8.14 -18.89
N PHE A 92 12.82 -8.29 -18.01
CA PHE A 92 12.75 -7.85 -16.62
C PHE A 92 13.44 -6.51 -16.41
N LEU A 93 12.75 -5.63 -15.74
CA LEU A 93 13.26 -4.38 -15.22
C LEU A 93 13.37 -4.53 -13.70
N ILE A 94 14.62 -4.58 -13.22
CA ILE A 94 14.92 -4.86 -11.80
C ILE A 94 15.10 -3.54 -11.08
N ALA A 95 14.20 -3.27 -10.14
CA ALA A 95 14.17 -2.06 -9.35
C ALA A 95 14.81 -2.26 -7.97
N ASP A 96 15.14 -1.18 -7.27
CA ASP A 96 15.62 -1.24 -5.90
C ASP A 96 14.47 -1.35 -4.86
N ALA A 97 13.23 -0.99 -5.21
CA ALA A 97 12.07 -1.30 -4.41
C ALA A 97 11.65 -2.76 -4.57
N ALA A 98 11.00 -3.32 -3.55
CA ALA A 98 10.58 -4.71 -3.52
C ALA A 98 9.22 -4.87 -2.81
N MET A 99 8.75 -6.12 -2.75
CA MET A 99 7.51 -6.45 -2.03
C MET A 99 7.55 -6.09 -0.55
N ASN A 100 8.72 -5.95 0.06
CA ASN A 100 8.84 -5.47 1.44
C ASN A 100 8.53 -3.97 1.58
N ASP A 101 8.68 -3.18 0.52
CA ASP A 101 8.36 -1.75 0.47
C ASP A 101 6.90 -1.51 0.06
N LEU A 102 6.39 -2.31 -0.88
CA LEU A 102 5.01 -2.27 -1.38
C LEU A 102 4.45 -3.69 -1.52
N LEU A 103 3.80 -4.17 -0.48
CA LEU A 103 3.33 -5.56 -0.39
C LEU A 103 2.11 -5.86 -1.29
N ARG A 104 1.33 -4.85 -1.62
CA ARG A 104 0.02 -5.03 -2.27
C ARG A 104 0.03 -5.80 -3.60
N PRO A 105 0.98 -5.61 -4.53
CA PRO A 105 1.06 -6.43 -5.75
C PRO A 105 1.21 -7.91 -5.44
N ALA A 106 2.10 -8.26 -4.53
CA ALA A 106 2.36 -9.65 -4.14
C ALA A 106 1.17 -10.29 -3.40
N LEU A 107 0.56 -9.57 -2.44
CA LEU A 107 -0.47 -10.10 -1.56
C LEU A 107 -1.86 -10.13 -2.21
N TYR A 108 -2.21 -9.08 -2.93
CA TYR A 108 -3.57 -8.89 -3.47
C TYR A 108 -3.61 -8.90 -4.99
N LYS A 109 -2.49 -9.10 -5.69
CA LYS A 109 -2.36 -8.91 -7.13
C LYS A 109 -2.84 -7.50 -7.56
N ALA A 110 -2.65 -6.53 -6.66
CA ALA A 110 -3.05 -5.15 -6.92
C ALA A 110 -2.18 -4.58 -8.03
N LYS A 111 -2.81 -3.95 -8.99
CA LYS A 111 -2.13 -3.26 -10.07
C LYS A 111 -1.87 -1.82 -9.66
N HIS A 112 -0.63 -1.40 -9.71
CA HIS A 112 -0.22 -0.03 -9.51
C HIS A 112 0.32 0.51 -10.83
N ASP A 113 -0.12 1.69 -11.22
CA ASP A 113 0.42 2.40 -12.38
C ASP A 113 1.86 2.83 -12.08
N VAL A 114 2.76 2.68 -13.05
CA VAL A 114 4.17 3.00 -12.90
C VAL A 114 4.58 3.98 -13.99
N TRP A 115 5.14 5.09 -13.60
CA TRP A 115 5.60 6.13 -14.52
C TRP A 115 7.11 6.26 -14.46
N SER A 116 7.75 6.46 -15.61
CA SER A 116 9.12 6.95 -15.66
C SER A 116 9.13 8.45 -15.38
N LEU A 117 10.05 8.88 -14.53
CA LEU A 117 10.29 10.31 -14.30
C LEU A 117 11.32 10.89 -15.27
N THR A 118 11.92 10.04 -16.09
CA THR A 118 12.87 10.45 -17.14
C THR A 118 12.10 10.64 -18.44
N GLU A 119 12.23 11.81 -19.05
CA GLU A 119 11.71 12.06 -20.39
C GLU A 119 12.49 11.22 -21.38
N SER A 120 11.84 10.27 -22.05
CA SER A 120 12.43 9.51 -23.12
C SER A 120 11.63 9.67 -24.40
N LYS A 121 12.33 9.68 -25.55
CA LYS A 121 11.75 9.78 -26.89
C LYS A 121 11.55 8.41 -27.55
N ALA A 122 11.96 7.34 -26.91
CA ALA A 122 11.77 6.00 -27.43
C ALA A 122 10.34 5.50 -27.22
N ASN A 123 9.94 4.50 -27.98
CA ASN A 123 8.63 3.85 -27.79
C ASN A 123 8.65 3.02 -26.50
N ASP A 124 7.51 2.94 -25.83
CA ASP A 124 7.33 2.08 -24.67
C ASP A 124 7.66 0.62 -25.02
N GLN A 125 8.43 0.01 -24.16
CA GLN A 125 8.65 -1.43 -24.16
C GLN A 125 7.80 -2.06 -23.06
N VAL A 126 7.49 -3.34 -23.20
CA VAL A 126 6.66 -4.06 -22.21
C VAL A 126 7.59 -4.82 -21.28
N TRP A 127 7.51 -4.48 -19.98
CA TRP A 127 8.37 -5.02 -18.95
C TRP A 127 7.61 -5.75 -17.85
N THR A 128 8.27 -6.72 -17.24
CA THR A 128 7.93 -7.19 -15.90
C THR A 128 8.86 -6.49 -14.91
N ILE A 129 8.30 -5.59 -14.10
CA ILE A 129 9.05 -4.82 -13.09
C ILE A 129 9.10 -5.65 -11.82
N VAL A 130 10.31 -5.96 -11.36
CA VAL A 130 10.57 -6.85 -10.21
C VAL A 130 11.50 -6.17 -9.21
N GLY A 131 11.41 -6.58 -7.94
CA GLY A 131 12.36 -6.17 -6.92
C GLY A 131 13.54 -7.14 -6.76
N PRO A 132 14.45 -6.85 -5.84
CA PRO A 132 15.66 -7.65 -5.59
C PRO A 132 15.46 -8.74 -4.53
N VAL A 133 14.24 -8.95 -4.02
CA VAL A 133 13.96 -9.97 -2.98
C VAL A 133 13.97 -11.36 -3.61
N CYS A 134 14.62 -12.32 -2.94
CA CYS A 134 14.66 -13.72 -3.39
C CYS A 134 13.32 -14.43 -3.13
N GLU A 135 12.28 -13.96 -3.81
CA GLU A 135 10.90 -14.44 -3.70
C GLU A 135 10.19 -14.31 -5.05
N SER A 136 9.53 -15.39 -5.50
CA SER A 136 8.84 -15.40 -6.79
C SER A 136 7.68 -14.39 -6.89
N ALA A 137 7.14 -13.99 -5.74
CA ALA A 137 6.08 -12.98 -5.65
C ALA A 137 6.58 -11.54 -5.70
N ASP A 138 7.89 -11.30 -5.76
CA ASP A 138 8.48 -9.96 -5.80
C ASP A 138 8.33 -9.31 -7.18
N VAL A 139 7.10 -9.20 -7.63
CA VAL A 139 6.69 -8.56 -8.88
C VAL A 139 5.87 -7.32 -8.56
N ILE A 140 6.39 -6.16 -8.95
CA ILE A 140 5.75 -4.85 -8.76
C ILE A 140 4.67 -4.61 -9.82
N ALA A 141 5.04 -4.85 -11.09
CA ALA A 141 4.11 -4.76 -12.20
C ALA A 141 4.47 -5.79 -13.28
N LYS A 142 3.46 -6.36 -13.94
CA LYS A 142 3.63 -7.34 -14.99
C LYS A 142 3.09 -6.81 -16.31
N ASP A 143 3.82 -7.09 -17.38
CA ASP A 143 3.46 -6.70 -18.74
C ASP A 143 3.14 -5.18 -18.85
N HIS A 144 3.94 -4.36 -18.14
CA HIS A 144 3.73 -2.91 -18.05
C HIS A 144 4.46 -2.17 -19.16
N PRO A 145 3.75 -1.39 -20.00
CA PRO A 145 4.37 -0.58 -21.06
C PRO A 145 5.01 0.68 -20.44
N ILE A 146 6.33 0.76 -20.52
CA ILE A 146 7.08 1.91 -20.04
C ILE A 146 8.42 1.99 -20.76
N ASN A 147 8.88 3.19 -20.98
CA ASN A 147 10.24 3.42 -21.45
C ASN A 147 11.13 3.80 -20.27
N ALA A 148 12.10 2.96 -19.98
CA ALA A 148 13.05 3.17 -18.90
C ALA A 148 14.37 2.44 -19.16
N ASP A 149 15.47 3.05 -18.73
CA ASP A 149 16.81 2.53 -18.78
C ASP A 149 17.39 2.34 -17.37
N VAL A 150 18.53 1.65 -17.28
CA VAL A 150 19.27 1.51 -16.02
C VAL A 150 19.65 2.87 -15.48
N GLY A 151 19.34 3.11 -14.21
CA GLY A 151 19.56 4.37 -13.52
C GLY A 151 18.33 5.30 -13.48
N ASP A 152 17.31 5.05 -14.29
CA ASP A 152 16.08 5.84 -14.29
C ASP A 152 15.31 5.70 -12.98
N ILE A 153 14.59 6.75 -12.63
CA ILE A 153 13.68 6.75 -11.47
C ILE A 153 12.25 6.52 -11.97
N LEU A 154 11.61 5.55 -11.35
CA LEU A 154 10.21 5.23 -11.56
C LEU A 154 9.36 5.70 -10.37
N ALA A 155 8.15 6.14 -10.64
CA ALA A 155 7.14 6.45 -9.64
C ALA A 155 6.01 5.42 -9.69
N ILE A 156 5.90 4.60 -8.65
CA ILE A 156 4.80 3.66 -8.46
C ILE A 156 3.68 4.42 -7.77
N LYS A 157 2.57 4.62 -8.48
CA LYS A 157 1.46 5.45 -8.04
C LYS A 157 0.58 4.75 -7.01
N THR A 158 -0.24 5.56 -6.34
CA THR A 158 -1.28 5.06 -5.43
C THR A 158 -0.72 4.25 -4.25
N ALA A 159 0.47 4.63 -3.78
CA ALA A 159 1.19 3.98 -2.68
C ALA A 159 0.91 4.62 -1.31
N GLY A 160 0.09 5.69 -1.22
CA GLY A 160 -0.16 6.42 0.03
C GLY A 160 -1.01 5.66 1.05
N ALA A 161 -1.84 4.70 0.59
CA ALA A 161 -2.56 3.79 1.47
C ALA A 161 -1.97 2.39 1.37
N TYR A 162 -1.70 1.78 2.52
CA TYR A 162 -1.18 0.40 2.60
C TYR A 162 0.17 0.19 1.87
N GLY A 163 0.92 1.27 1.61
CA GLY A 163 2.32 1.22 1.20
C GLY A 163 3.21 1.05 2.43
N PHE A 164 3.69 2.16 3.01
CA PHE A 164 4.61 2.13 4.14
C PHE A 164 4.07 1.35 5.35
N VAL A 165 2.79 1.49 5.68
CA VAL A 165 2.18 0.82 6.85
C VAL A 165 2.21 -0.70 6.76
N MET A 166 2.24 -1.27 5.56
CA MET A 166 2.38 -2.71 5.31
C MET A 166 3.81 -3.11 4.95
N SER A 167 4.74 -2.16 4.91
CA SER A 167 6.15 -2.45 4.65
C SER A 167 6.75 -3.26 5.80
N SER A 168 7.80 -4.01 5.50
CA SER A 168 8.46 -4.90 6.45
C SER A 168 9.97 -4.93 6.22
N ASN A 169 10.67 -5.58 7.14
CA ASN A 169 12.10 -5.86 7.01
C ASN A 169 12.36 -7.24 6.40
N TYR A 170 11.43 -7.77 5.60
CA TYR A 170 11.61 -9.05 4.92
C TYR A 170 12.94 -9.09 4.15
N ASN A 171 13.65 -10.21 4.22
CA ASN A 171 15.01 -10.39 3.72
C ASN A 171 16.03 -9.37 4.27
N SER A 172 15.85 -8.96 5.53
CA SER A 172 16.73 -8.00 6.22
C SER A 172 16.89 -6.66 5.49
N ARG A 173 15.86 -6.25 4.73
CA ARG A 173 15.85 -4.96 4.05
C ARG A 173 15.37 -3.86 4.99
N VAL A 174 16.03 -2.73 4.94
CA VAL A 174 15.63 -1.51 5.67
C VAL A 174 14.45 -0.85 4.96
N ARG A 175 13.51 -0.28 5.73
CA ARG A 175 12.37 0.43 5.17
C ARG A 175 12.79 1.82 4.64
N PRO A 176 12.13 2.31 3.57
CA PRO A 176 12.47 3.60 2.96
C PRO A 176 12.11 4.77 3.87
N ALA A 177 12.62 5.96 3.52
CA ALA A 177 12.18 7.22 4.13
C ALA A 177 10.76 7.57 3.66
N GLU A 178 10.02 8.34 4.49
CA GLU A 178 8.80 9.03 4.04
C GLU A 178 9.06 10.53 3.94
N ILE A 179 8.71 11.09 2.80
CA ILE A 179 8.90 12.50 2.46
C ILE A 179 7.53 13.13 2.23
N LEU A 180 7.22 14.17 2.98
CA LEU A 180 6.04 15.00 2.75
C LEU A 180 6.40 16.12 1.78
N VAL A 181 5.65 16.21 0.68
CA VAL A 181 5.79 17.26 -0.32
C VAL A 181 4.61 18.21 -0.20
N ASP A 182 4.90 19.52 -0.08
CA ASP A 182 3.91 20.59 -0.08
C ASP A 182 4.35 21.67 -1.08
N GLY A 183 3.69 21.67 -2.22
CA GLY A 183 4.05 22.53 -3.35
C GLY A 183 5.49 22.29 -3.82
N GLN A 184 6.37 23.28 -3.59
CA GLN A 184 7.79 23.20 -3.95
C GLN A 184 8.71 22.84 -2.77
N THR A 185 8.15 22.57 -1.62
CA THR A 185 8.91 22.21 -0.42
C THR A 185 8.76 20.71 -0.11
N PHE A 186 9.77 20.15 0.52
CA PHE A 186 9.70 18.79 1.01
C PHE A 186 10.30 18.68 2.42
N ASN A 187 9.75 17.76 3.20
CA ASN A 187 10.20 17.49 4.54
C ASN A 187 10.32 15.98 4.77
N VAL A 188 11.41 15.56 5.40
CA VAL A 188 11.55 14.18 5.86
C VAL A 188 10.67 14.01 7.10
N VAL A 189 9.56 13.27 6.96
CA VAL A 189 8.64 13.00 8.08
C VAL A 189 8.94 11.66 8.74
N ARG A 190 9.70 10.80 8.06
CA ARG A 190 10.29 9.57 8.60
C ARG A 190 11.64 9.32 7.96
N SER A 191 12.66 9.16 8.77
CA SER A 191 14.01 8.79 8.29
C SER A 191 14.01 7.37 7.71
N ARG A 192 14.88 7.14 6.74
CA ARG A 192 15.18 5.77 6.29
C ARG A 192 15.75 4.97 7.46
N GLU A 193 15.32 3.72 7.60
CA GLU A 193 15.95 2.82 8.57
C GLU A 193 17.43 2.57 8.23
N SER A 194 18.21 2.41 9.26
CA SER A 194 19.60 1.94 9.21
C SER A 194 19.67 0.44 9.49
N PHE A 195 20.82 -0.17 9.22
CA PHE A 195 21.05 -1.57 9.61
C PHE A 195 20.96 -1.76 11.14
N ASP A 196 21.42 -0.79 11.91
CA ASP A 196 21.33 -0.82 13.39
C ASP A 196 19.86 -0.85 13.86
N ASP A 197 18.93 -0.24 13.12
CA ASP A 197 17.50 -0.31 13.42
C ASP A 197 16.94 -1.71 13.30
N LEU A 198 17.47 -2.55 12.41
CA LEU A 198 17.05 -3.93 12.26
C LEU A 198 17.41 -4.77 13.49
N ILE A 199 18.59 -4.54 14.06
CA ILE A 199 19.17 -5.39 15.12
C ILE A 199 19.02 -4.78 16.51
N LYS A 200 18.50 -3.57 16.66
CA LYS A 200 18.43 -2.84 17.93
C LYS A 200 17.74 -3.57 19.09
N ASN A 201 16.86 -4.50 18.76
CA ASN A 201 16.13 -5.30 19.73
C ASN A 201 16.73 -6.69 19.92
N GLU A 202 17.82 -7.03 19.22
CA GLU A 202 18.51 -8.30 19.39
C GLU A 202 19.36 -8.27 20.67
N ILE A 203 19.22 -9.32 21.46
CA ILE A 203 20.02 -9.48 22.68
C ILE A 203 20.97 -10.63 22.44
N ASN A 204 22.28 -10.37 22.51
CA ASN A 204 23.27 -11.44 22.48
C ASN A 204 23.29 -12.17 23.84
N PRO A 205 22.68 -13.37 23.95
CA PRO A 205 22.53 -14.06 25.24
C PRO A 205 23.81 -14.72 25.70
N VAL A 206 24.84 -14.79 24.86
CA VAL A 206 26.05 -15.57 25.17
C VAL A 206 27.31 -14.79 24.82
N SER A 207 28.11 -14.52 25.83
CA SER A 207 29.51 -14.15 25.68
C SER A 207 30.33 -15.42 25.44
N TYR A 208 30.52 -15.83 24.17
CA TYR A 208 31.41 -16.91 23.83
C TYR A 208 32.86 -16.45 24.01
N THR A 209 33.51 -16.99 25.04
CA THR A 209 34.91 -16.70 25.25
C THR A 209 35.81 -17.70 24.53
N HIS A 210 35.51 -18.98 24.39
CA HIS A 210 36.26 -19.94 23.54
C HIS A 210 35.51 -21.26 23.36
N LEU A 211 35.35 -21.72 22.12
CA LEU A 211 35.20 -23.14 21.81
C LEU A 211 36.62 -23.73 21.60
N THR A 212 37.20 -24.29 22.64
CA THR A 212 38.34 -25.20 22.45
C THR A 212 37.75 -26.54 22.01
N LEU A 213 37.94 -26.91 20.75
CA LEU A 213 37.75 -28.26 20.31
C LEU A 213 38.72 -29.16 21.08
N PRO A 214 38.27 -30.26 21.70
CA PRO A 214 39.19 -31.22 22.29
C PRO A 214 40.05 -31.82 21.18
N THR A 215 41.32 -31.48 21.15
CA THR A 215 42.32 -32.18 20.35
C THR A 215 42.59 -33.51 21.03
N ASN A 216 41.85 -34.55 20.67
CA ASN A 216 42.27 -35.90 20.93
C ASN A 216 43.34 -36.22 19.88
N ILE A 217 44.58 -36.05 20.22
CA ILE A 217 45.70 -36.68 19.58
C ILE A 217 46.01 -37.91 20.45
N GLY A 218 45.53 -39.05 20.04
CA GLY A 218 45.97 -40.37 20.48
C GLY A 218 46.65 -41.09 19.35
#